data_7a2b334ba546dcf2f38f67e237de64ba
#
_entry.id   7a2b334ba546dcf2f38f67e237de64ba
#
_cell.length_a   1.000
_cell.length_b   1.000
_cell.length_c   1.000
_cell.angle_alpha   90.00
_cell.angle_beta   90.00
_cell.angle_gamma   90.00
#
_symmetry.space_group_name_H-M   'P 1'
#
loop_
_entity.id
_entity.type
_entity.pdbx_description
1 polymer ?
#
loop_
_entity_poly.entity_id
_entity_poly.type
_entity_poly.pdbx_seq_one_letter_code
_entity_poly.pdbx_strand_id
1 'polypeptide(L)'
;MSSESGLTEIVALADLISRTVKDVVAEYTAAGVSMPSLSSTAPGPFDMPETTSPKLARAVRILDAACAQLSFSIGSPGHVVINKSYGCQEPACMLVATDAKIADLLLDKPAGVHIDELGLKTGIDPGKLGRVLRLLATNHCFTEVQPNVYANNRLSMKLLSSDPIAGVVGCMADELSKGCNALNETLKDPETTSSMLPIGSAFKRAHGCTIFEFYGLRFNDAMVGWGTMTSKGILPKMYSWGALPADMTVCDVGGNNGHATVEVLKAFPQLKLIIQDLPKVVEAGPEVRCGSTVITALKQRVEYVPLDFFGELPVKACDVYYLRHVLHDWAADECKKILDNVRKAVKPSSRILIHEIVLQHISRESGVEGEFEKAPEPLLPNFGVGRVQAYNQDINMMSSVNSQERTLPQFISMGVLSGFDFVKLLEGPGDVALMEFVPR
;
A
#
# COMPACT_ATOMS: atom_id res chain seq x y z
N MET A 1 -5.53 36.62 8.99
CA MET A 1 -4.91 36.37 7.68
C MET A 1 -5.70 37.19 6.66
N SER A 2 -5.05 38.03 5.87
CA SER A 2 -5.71 38.95 4.94
C SER A 2 -6.26 38.24 3.70
N SER A 3 -7.26 38.82 3.03
CA SER A 3 -7.84 38.31 1.76
C SER A 3 -6.79 38.18 0.63
N GLU A 4 -5.67 38.89 0.71
CA GLU A 4 -4.54 38.79 -0.21
C GLU A 4 -3.81 37.43 -0.12
N SER A 5 -3.84 36.74 1.05
CA SER A 5 -3.14 35.47 1.22
C SER A 5 -3.78 34.31 0.42
N GLY A 6 -5.12 34.26 0.33
CA GLY A 6 -5.83 33.20 -0.40
C GLY A 6 -5.65 33.28 -1.91
N LEU A 7 -5.66 34.47 -2.49
CA LEU A 7 -5.41 34.65 -3.93
C LEU A 7 -3.97 34.32 -4.29
N THR A 8 -3.01 34.70 -3.47
CA THR A 8 -1.59 34.35 -3.66
C THR A 8 -1.38 32.83 -3.60
N GLU A 9 -2.05 32.15 -2.67
CA GLU A 9 -1.97 30.69 -2.55
C GLU A 9 -2.52 29.95 -3.78
N ILE A 10 -3.69 30.37 -4.29
CA ILE A 10 -4.30 29.78 -5.50
C ILE A 10 -3.38 29.95 -6.71
N VAL A 11 -2.76 31.13 -6.90
CA VAL A 11 -1.81 31.39 -7.99
C VAL A 11 -0.57 30.50 -7.82
N ALA A 12 -0.01 30.41 -6.61
CA ALA A 12 1.14 29.55 -6.33
C ALA A 12 0.86 28.06 -6.60
N LEU A 13 -0.35 27.57 -6.28
CA LEU A 13 -0.79 26.21 -6.62
C LEU A 13 -0.86 25.98 -8.13
N ALA A 14 -1.46 26.94 -8.88
CA ALA A 14 -1.56 26.85 -10.34
C ALA A 14 -0.16 26.82 -11.00
N ASP A 15 0.76 27.67 -10.53
CA ASP A 15 2.15 27.70 -11.00
C ASP A 15 2.90 26.40 -10.66
N LEU A 16 2.67 25.84 -9.47
CA LEU A 16 3.25 24.57 -9.06
C LEU A 16 2.75 23.45 -9.96
N ILE A 17 1.45 23.35 -10.23
CA ILE A 17 0.87 22.37 -11.15
C ILE A 17 1.51 22.51 -12.54
N SER A 18 1.56 23.73 -13.09
CA SER A 18 2.11 23.97 -14.43
C SER A 18 3.58 23.55 -14.55
N ARG A 19 4.40 23.82 -13.53
CA ARG A 19 5.82 23.43 -13.50
C ARG A 19 5.96 21.91 -13.39
N THR A 20 5.22 21.29 -12.48
CA THR A 20 5.32 19.84 -12.20
C THR A 20 4.82 19.01 -13.39
N VAL A 21 3.81 19.49 -14.15
CA VAL A 21 3.41 18.84 -15.42
C VAL A 21 4.58 18.79 -16.40
N LYS A 22 5.39 19.86 -16.49
CA LYS A 22 6.60 19.85 -17.35
C LYS A 22 7.64 18.83 -16.87
N ASP A 23 7.77 18.65 -15.55
CA ASP A 23 8.68 17.64 -14.98
C ASP A 23 8.22 16.23 -15.38
N VAL A 24 6.90 15.94 -15.32
CA VAL A 24 6.35 14.66 -15.80
C VAL A 24 6.64 14.46 -17.28
N VAL A 25 6.37 15.45 -18.12
CA VAL A 25 6.65 15.39 -19.58
C VAL A 25 8.14 15.15 -19.84
N ALA A 26 9.01 15.81 -19.08
CA ALA A 26 10.46 15.63 -19.21
C ALA A 26 10.91 14.19 -18.90
N GLU A 27 10.34 13.54 -17.86
CA GLU A 27 10.66 12.15 -17.51
C GLU A 27 10.24 11.17 -18.63
N TYR A 28 9.04 11.32 -19.22
CA TYR A 28 8.59 10.52 -20.35
C TYR A 28 9.46 10.75 -21.59
N THR A 29 9.82 12.01 -21.87
CA THR A 29 10.68 12.38 -23.00
C THR A 29 12.09 11.81 -22.83
N ALA A 30 12.67 11.91 -21.63
CA ALA A 30 14.01 11.39 -21.32
C ALA A 30 14.06 9.86 -21.45
N ALA A 31 12.97 9.18 -21.13
CA ALA A 31 12.86 7.73 -21.32
C ALA A 31 12.56 7.32 -22.77
N GLY A 32 12.26 8.26 -23.67
CA GLY A 32 11.93 7.97 -25.08
C GLY A 32 10.60 7.22 -25.24
N VAL A 33 9.64 7.37 -24.29
CA VAL A 33 8.36 6.66 -24.29
C VAL A 33 7.19 7.65 -24.31
N SER A 34 6.05 7.21 -24.82
CA SER A 34 4.83 8.01 -24.85
C SER A 34 4.03 7.82 -23.57
N MET A 35 3.45 8.92 -23.07
CA MET A 35 2.48 8.86 -21.98
C MET A 35 1.17 8.25 -22.50
N PRO A 36 0.64 7.18 -21.86
CA PRO A 36 -0.63 6.60 -22.28
C PRO A 36 -1.79 7.54 -21.93
N SER A 37 -2.80 7.60 -22.81
CA SER A 37 -4.03 8.32 -22.51
C SER A 37 -4.86 7.56 -21.46
N LEU A 38 -5.79 8.23 -20.79
CA LEU A 38 -6.69 7.59 -19.83
C LEU A 38 -7.60 6.54 -20.49
N SER A 39 -7.92 6.69 -21.78
CA SER A 39 -8.71 5.73 -22.57
C SER A 39 -7.89 4.52 -23.06
N SER A 40 -6.56 4.48 -22.85
CA SER A 40 -5.74 3.33 -23.22
C SER A 40 -6.09 2.11 -22.37
N THR A 41 -6.13 0.93 -22.98
CA THR A 41 -6.22 -0.35 -22.29
C THR A 41 -4.87 -1.08 -22.19
N ALA A 42 -3.86 -0.57 -22.90
CA ALA A 42 -2.50 -1.10 -22.83
C ALA A 42 -1.77 -0.60 -21.57
N PRO A 43 -0.93 -1.44 -20.93
CA PRO A 43 -0.07 -1.02 -19.83
C PRO A 43 0.84 0.14 -20.21
N GLY A 44 0.98 1.10 -19.32
CA GLY A 44 1.91 2.21 -19.48
C GLY A 44 3.34 1.84 -19.06
N PRO A 45 4.35 2.57 -19.55
CA PRO A 45 5.76 2.27 -19.27
C PRO A 45 6.15 2.46 -17.80
N PHE A 46 5.39 3.28 -17.06
CA PHE A 46 5.63 3.61 -15.65
C PHE A 46 4.46 3.22 -14.74
N ASP A 47 3.66 2.21 -15.11
CA ASP A 47 2.54 1.75 -14.30
C ASP A 47 2.97 0.92 -13.09
N MET A 48 4.20 0.40 -13.12
CA MET A 48 4.73 -0.42 -12.05
C MET A 48 5.78 0.35 -11.23
N PRO A 49 5.80 0.17 -9.89
CA PRO A 49 6.72 0.89 -9.02
C PRO A 49 8.20 0.75 -9.42
N GLU A 50 8.61 -0.44 -9.88
CA GLU A 50 9.99 -0.71 -10.29
C GLU A 50 10.42 0.01 -11.56
N THR A 51 9.47 0.51 -12.37
CA THR A 51 9.74 1.25 -13.61
C THR A 51 9.67 2.76 -13.40
N THR A 52 9.07 3.22 -12.31
CA THR A 52 8.88 4.65 -12.01
C THR A 52 10.14 5.25 -11.41
N SER A 53 10.67 6.33 -12.02
CA SER A 53 11.80 7.05 -11.43
C SER A 53 11.38 7.78 -10.14
N PRO A 54 12.29 7.99 -9.16
CA PRO A 54 12.01 8.79 -7.97
C PRO A 54 11.51 10.20 -8.30
N LYS A 55 12.02 10.82 -9.37
CA LYS A 55 11.58 12.14 -9.85
C LYS A 55 10.16 12.11 -10.35
N LEU A 56 9.79 11.11 -11.16
CA LEU A 56 8.42 10.96 -11.65
C LEU A 56 7.46 10.68 -10.50
N ALA A 57 7.80 9.77 -9.58
CA ALA A 57 6.98 9.48 -8.39
C ALA A 57 6.73 10.74 -7.56
N ARG A 58 7.79 11.55 -7.33
CA ARG A 58 7.69 12.83 -6.63
C ARG A 58 6.79 13.83 -7.38
N ALA A 59 6.94 13.95 -8.68
CA ALA A 59 6.14 14.86 -9.50
C ALA A 59 4.65 14.48 -9.47
N VAL A 60 4.32 13.18 -9.59
CA VAL A 60 2.93 12.69 -9.48
C VAL A 60 2.36 13.03 -8.09
N ARG A 61 3.10 12.77 -7.03
CA ARG A 61 2.69 13.09 -5.65
C ARG A 61 2.39 14.58 -5.44
N ILE A 62 3.22 15.46 -6.01
CA ILE A 62 3.01 16.92 -5.98
C ILE A 62 1.75 17.30 -6.76
N LEU A 63 1.51 16.70 -7.94
CA LEU A 63 0.32 16.99 -8.75
C LEU A 63 -0.95 16.57 -8.03
N ASP A 64 -0.99 15.36 -7.46
CA ASP A 64 -2.14 14.89 -6.70
C ASP A 64 -2.47 15.83 -5.55
N ALA A 65 -1.44 16.23 -4.79
CA ALA A 65 -1.59 17.17 -3.68
C ALA A 65 -2.08 18.56 -4.15
N ALA A 66 -1.44 19.13 -5.16
CA ALA A 66 -1.73 20.50 -5.63
C ALA A 66 -3.10 20.61 -6.29
N CYS A 67 -3.49 19.63 -7.12
CA CYS A 67 -4.80 19.60 -7.76
C CYS A 67 -5.93 19.47 -6.73
N ALA A 68 -5.77 18.61 -5.75
CA ALA A 68 -6.73 18.44 -4.68
C ALA A 68 -6.83 19.68 -3.80
N GLN A 69 -5.69 20.28 -3.37
CA GLN A 69 -5.67 21.47 -2.53
C GLN A 69 -6.29 22.66 -3.27
N LEU A 70 -5.98 22.83 -4.56
CA LEU A 70 -6.58 23.89 -5.39
C LEU A 70 -8.12 23.73 -5.45
N SER A 71 -8.60 22.51 -5.73
CA SER A 71 -10.04 22.23 -5.77
C SER A 71 -10.73 22.52 -4.44
N PHE A 72 -10.11 22.15 -3.32
CA PHE A 72 -10.67 22.40 -1.98
C PHE A 72 -10.63 23.88 -1.59
N SER A 73 -9.62 24.63 -2.04
CA SER A 73 -9.47 26.06 -1.74
C SER A 73 -10.51 26.92 -2.46
N ILE A 74 -10.89 26.55 -3.70
CA ILE A 74 -11.87 27.33 -4.50
C ILE A 74 -13.31 26.82 -4.33
N GLY A 75 -13.50 25.57 -3.93
CA GLY A 75 -14.81 24.96 -3.74
C GLY A 75 -15.57 25.55 -2.56
N SER A 76 -16.91 25.64 -2.67
CA SER A 76 -17.75 25.97 -1.52
C SER A 76 -17.53 24.93 -0.39
N PRO A 77 -17.20 25.35 0.85
CA PRO A 77 -16.93 24.42 1.94
C PRO A 77 -18.02 23.38 2.17
N GLY A 78 -19.29 23.80 2.13
CA GLY A 78 -20.43 22.88 2.28
C GLY A 78 -20.48 21.82 1.17
N HIS A 79 -20.26 22.22 -0.07
CA HIS A 79 -20.22 21.30 -1.20
C HIS A 79 -19.05 20.29 -1.09
N VAL A 80 -17.87 20.78 -0.74
CA VAL A 80 -16.69 19.92 -0.54
C VAL A 80 -16.94 18.88 0.56
N VAL A 81 -17.49 19.28 1.71
CA VAL A 81 -17.77 18.37 2.84
C VAL A 81 -18.85 17.34 2.47
N ILE A 82 -19.93 17.77 1.79
CA ILE A 82 -20.97 16.86 1.30
C ILE A 82 -20.38 15.83 0.33
N ASN A 83 -19.57 16.26 -0.64
CA ASN A 83 -18.93 15.33 -1.58
C ASN A 83 -18.02 14.32 -0.87
N LYS A 84 -17.26 14.75 0.14
CA LYS A 84 -16.46 13.82 0.97
C LYS A 84 -17.32 12.80 1.72
N SER A 85 -18.53 13.17 2.16
CA SER A 85 -19.45 12.25 2.86
C SER A 85 -20.03 11.15 1.95
N TYR A 86 -20.00 11.35 0.62
CA TYR A 86 -20.35 10.32 -0.36
C TYR A 86 -19.21 9.33 -0.66
N GLY A 87 -18.12 9.34 0.09
CA GLY A 87 -16.93 8.54 -0.19
C GLY A 87 -17.13 7.02 -0.17
N CYS A 88 -18.25 6.50 0.35
CA CYS A 88 -18.54 5.06 0.36
C CYS A 88 -19.19 4.55 -0.95
N GLN A 89 -19.78 5.42 -1.79
CA GLN A 89 -20.53 5.00 -2.97
C GLN A 89 -19.64 4.47 -4.08
N GLU A 90 -18.53 5.13 -4.36
CA GLU A 90 -17.62 4.69 -5.42
C GLU A 90 -17.00 3.32 -5.14
N PRO A 91 -16.41 3.05 -3.95
CA PRO A 91 -15.95 1.70 -3.59
C PRO A 91 -17.05 0.64 -3.68
N ALA A 92 -18.27 0.94 -3.25
CA ALA A 92 -19.39 0.01 -3.38
C ALA A 92 -19.72 -0.30 -4.85
N CYS A 93 -19.66 0.70 -5.75
CA CYS A 93 -19.84 0.49 -7.19
C CYS A 93 -18.67 -0.29 -7.81
N MET A 94 -17.43 -0.04 -7.35
CA MET A 94 -16.25 -0.82 -7.78
C MET A 94 -16.40 -2.29 -7.38
N LEU A 95 -16.89 -2.58 -6.18
CA LEU A 95 -17.18 -3.95 -5.73
C LEU A 95 -18.20 -4.64 -6.65
N VAL A 96 -19.30 -3.96 -6.99
CA VAL A 96 -20.31 -4.51 -7.93
C VAL A 96 -19.66 -4.82 -9.28
N ALA A 97 -18.85 -3.89 -9.83
CA ALA A 97 -18.21 -4.08 -11.13
C ALA A 97 -17.18 -5.22 -11.12
N THR A 98 -16.46 -5.39 -10.01
CA THR A 98 -15.45 -6.44 -9.83
C THR A 98 -16.10 -7.81 -9.65
N ASP A 99 -17.09 -7.94 -8.77
CA ASP A 99 -17.80 -9.20 -8.51
C ASP A 99 -18.59 -9.67 -9.74
N ALA A 100 -19.20 -8.74 -10.48
CA ALA A 100 -19.89 -9.03 -11.75
C ALA A 100 -18.93 -9.20 -12.94
N LYS A 101 -17.60 -9.06 -12.73
CA LYS A 101 -16.55 -9.19 -13.75
C LYS A 101 -16.81 -8.32 -14.99
N ILE A 102 -17.26 -7.07 -14.77
CA ILE A 102 -17.59 -6.15 -15.86
C ILE A 102 -16.38 -5.90 -16.76
N ALA A 103 -15.20 -5.69 -16.18
CA ALA A 103 -13.98 -5.47 -16.96
C ALA A 103 -13.66 -6.66 -17.89
N ASP A 104 -13.85 -7.90 -17.41
CA ASP A 104 -13.66 -9.11 -18.21
C ASP A 104 -14.68 -9.21 -19.36
N LEU A 105 -15.94 -8.84 -19.11
CA LEU A 105 -16.97 -8.81 -20.14
C LEU A 105 -16.72 -7.75 -21.22
N LEU A 106 -15.97 -6.70 -20.90
CA LEU A 106 -15.57 -5.61 -21.80
C LEU A 106 -14.20 -5.83 -22.46
N LEU A 107 -13.48 -6.90 -22.10
CA LEU A 107 -12.16 -7.17 -22.65
C LEU A 107 -12.25 -7.33 -24.18
N ASP A 108 -11.30 -6.73 -24.90
CA ASP A 108 -11.21 -6.72 -26.38
C ASP A 108 -12.43 -6.13 -27.10
N LYS A 109 -13.22 -5.29 -26.43
CA LYS A 109 -14.40 -4.62 -26.97
C LYS A 109 -14.27 -3.09 -26.90
N PRO A 110 -13.39 -2.49 -27.71
CA PRO A 110 -13.16 -1.03 -27.65
C PRO A 110 -14.38 -0.21 -28.11
N ALA A 111 -15.29 -0.78 -28.89
CA ALA A 111 -16.56 -0.14 -29.25
C ALA A 111 -17.59 -0.14 -28.09
N GLY A 112 -17.28 -0.83 -27.00
CA GLY A 112 -18.13 -0.96 -25.83
C GLY A 112 -19.22 -2.03 -25.96
N VAL A 113 -19.93 -2.25 -24.85
CA VAL A 113 -21.08 -3.16 -24.74
C VAL A 113 -22.23 -2.41 -24.08
N HIS A 114 -23.43 -2.58 -24.63
CA HIS A 114 -24.64 -1.96 -24.09
C HIS A 114 -25.03 -2.59 -22.75
N ILE A 115 -25.60 -1.79 -21.83
CA ILE A 115 -25.99 -2.25 -20.50
C ILE A 115 -27.00 -3.39 -20.51
N ASP A 116 -27.85 -3.50 -21.54
CA ASP A 116 -28.80 -4.60 -21.66
C ASP A 116 -28.06 -5.95 -21.84
N GLU A 117 -27.00 -5.96 -22.65
CA GLU A 117 -26.18 -7.15 -22.83
C GLU A 117 -25.38 -7.48 -21.56
N LEU A 118 -24.83 -6.45 -20.90
CA LEU A 118 -24.12 -6.63 -19.62
C LEU A 118 -25.10 -7.15 -18.54
N GLY A 119 -26.29 -6.58 -18.45
CA GLY A 119 -27.32 -7.01 -17.51
C GLY A 119 -27.73 -8.46 -17.72
N LEU A 120 -27.91 -8.87 -18.99
CA LEU A 120 -28.23 -10.26 -19.34
C LEU A 120 -27.13 -11.23 -18.90
N LYS A 121 -25.84 -10.85 -19.06
CA LYS A 121 -24.68 -11.69 -18.70
C LYS A 121 -24.44 -11.77 -17.20
N THR A 122 -24.72 -10.70 -16.46
CA THR A 122 -24.47 -10.62 -15.02
C THR A 122 -25.67 -10.99 -14.16
N GLY A 123 -26.88 -11.01 -14.73
CA GLY A 123 -28.14 -11.15 -13.98
C GLY A 123 -28.53 -9.89 -13.20
N ILE A 124 -27.82 -8.77 -13.37
CA ILE A 124 -28.15 -7.49 -12.73
C ILE A 124 -29.09 -6.71 -13.64
N ASP A 125 -30.14 -6.11 -13.06
CA ASP A 125 -31.04 -5.22 -13.80
C ASP A 125 -30.27 -4.16 -14.58
N PRO A 126 -30.46 -4.03 -15.91
CA PRO A 126 -29.68 -3.11 -16.74
C PRO A 126 -29.75 -1.66 -16.27
N GLY A 127 -30.92 -1.20 -15.79
CA GLY A 127 -31.08 0.16 -15.29
C GLY A 127 -30.28 0.43 -14.03
N LYS A 128 -30.18 -0.55 -13.13
CA LYS A 128 -29.32 -0.47 -11.92
C LYS A 128 -27.85 -0.53 -12.29
N LEU A 129 -27.46 -1.47 -13.15
CA LEU A 129 -26.08 -1.61 -13.62
C LEU A 129 -25.60 -0.33 -14.33
N GLY A 130 -26.45 0.27 -15.17
CA GLY A 130 -26.16 1.52 -15.86
C GLY A 130 -25.89 2.69 -14.89
N ARG A 131 -26.57 2.73 -13.73
CA ARG A 131 -26.30 3.73 -12.68
C ARG A 131 -24.93 3.52 -12.02
N VAL A 132 -24.58 2.26 -11.74
CA VAL A 132 -23.26 1.89 -11.19
C VAL A 132 -22.15 2.29 -12.16
N LEU A 133 -22.24 1.87 -13.42
CA LEU A 133 -21.22 2.14 -14.43
C LEU A 133 -21.11 3.64 -14.76
N ARG A 134 -22.21 4.40 -14.72
CA ARG A 134 -22.19 5.84 -14.92
C ARG A 134 -21.46 6.57 -13.81
N LEU A 135 -21.64 6.19 -12.54
CA LEU A 135 -20.87 6.74 -11.43
C LEU A 135 -19.37 6.45 -11.61
N LEU A 136 -19.03 5.21 -11.92
CA LEU A 136 -17.64 4.82 -12.14
C LEU A 136 -17.02 5.55 -13.34
N ALA A 137 -17.74 5.69 -14.46
CA ALA A 137 -17.27 6.43 -15.62
C ALA A 137 -17.15 7.95 -15.35
N THR A 138 -18.00 8.50 -14.50
CA THR A 138 -17.89 9.91 -14.04
C THR A 138 -16.59 10.13 -13.25
N ASN A 139 -16.12 9.11 -12.51
CA ASN A 139 -14.84 9.09 -11.80
C ASN A 139 -13.71 8.46 -12.64
N HIS A 140 -13.88 8.44 -13.97
CA HIS A 140 -12.87 7.94 -14.92
C HIS A 140 -12.53 6.45 -14.83
N CYS A 141 -13.28 5.66 -14.08
CA CYS A 141 -13.18 4.21 -14.14
C CYS A 141 -14.22 3.68 -15.13
N PHE A 142 -13.81 3.06 -16.22
CA PHE A 142 -14.56 2.81 -17.46
C PHE A 142 -14.80 4.06 -18.31
N THR A 143 -15.21 3.85 -19.55
CA THR A 143 -15.59 4.90 -20.50
C THR A 143 -16.99 4.62 -21.03
N GLU A 144 -17.90 5.60 -20.95
CA GLU A 144 -19.16 5.56 -21.67
C GLU A 144 -18.92 6.08 -23.10
N VAL A 145 -18.83 5.17 -24.09
CA VAL A 145 -18.48 5.50 -25.48
C VAL A 145 -19.70 5.99 -26.27
N GLN A 146 -20.89 5.58 -25.87
CA GLN A 146 -22.20 6.07 -26.32
C GLN A 146 -23.16 5.94 -25.12
N PRO A 147 -24.31 6.60 -25.13
CA PRO A 147 -25.27 6.46 -24.05
C PRO A 147 -25.57 5.00 -23.73
N ASN A 148 -25.29 4.61 -22.46
CA ASN A 148 -25.45 3.25 -21.94
C ASN A 148 -24.56 2.18 -22.61
N VAL A 149 -23.51 2.56 -23.34
CA VAL A 149 -22.51 1.65 -23.93
C VAL A 149 -21.17 1.91 -23.27
N TYR A 150 -20.61 0.91 -22.60
CA TYR A 150 -19.39 1.06 -21.80
C TYR A 150 -18.23 0.23 -22.37
N ALA A 151 -17.03 0.77 -22.27
CA ALA A 151 -15.77 0.13 -22.63
C ALA A 151 -14.77 0.23 -21.49
N ASN A 152 -13.78 -0.65 -21.50
CA ASN A 152 -12.64 -0.55 -20.60
C ASN A 152 -11.78 0.69 -20.93
N ASN A 153 -11.10 1.16 -19.89
CA ASN A 153 -10.04 2.13 -19.96
C ASN A 153 -8.89 1.74 -19.03
N ARG A 154 -7.88 2.57 -18.92
CA ARG A 154 -6.67 2.29 -18.14
C ARG A 154 -6.95 1.89 -16.67
N LEU A 155 -7.94 2.53 -16.03
CA LEU A 155 -8.27 2.24 -14.63
C LEU A 155 -9.08 0.95 -14.51
N SER A 156 -10.10 0.77 -15.34
CA SER A 156 -10.95 -0.42 -15.28
C SER A 156 -10.20 -1.71 -15.64
N MET A 157 -9.11 -1.64 -16.41
CA MET A 157 -8.23 -2.79 -16.67
C MET A 157 -7.61 -3.36 -15.39
N LYS A 158 -7.55 -2.59 -14.29
CA LYS A 158 -7.13 -3.06 -12.97
C LYS A 158 -8.21 -3.82 -12.19
N LEU A 159 -9.43 -3.85 -12.71
CA LEU A 159 -10.55 -4.62 -12.17
C LEU A 159 -10.75 -5.96 -12.89
N LEU A 160 -9.89 -6.34 -13.83
CA LEU A 160 -9.90 -7.67 -14.42
C LEU A 160 -9.70 -8.74 -13.35
N SER A 161 -10.42 -9.84 -13.46
CA SER A 161 -10.30 -10.99 -12.53
C SER A 161 -8.89 -11.62 -12.54
N SER A 162 -8.10 -11.35 -13.56
CA SER A 162 -6.69 -11.75 -13.69
C SER A 162 -5.69 -10.76 -13.08
N ASP A 163 -6.13 -9.52 -12.74
CA ASP A 163 -5.25 -8.53 -12.11
C ASP A 163 -5.40 -8.62 -10.57
N PRO A 164 -4.31 -8.78 -9.82
CA PRO A 164 -4.38 -8.92 -8.37
C PRO A 164 -4.97 -7.69 -7.65
N ILE A 165 -5.01 -6.51 -8.29
CA ILE A 165 -5.66 -5.31 -7.75
C ILE A 165 -7.16 -5.49 -7.56
N ALA A 166 -7.82 -6.31 -8.38
CA ALA A 166 -9.22 -6.64 -8.20
C ALA A 166 -9.49 -7.28 -6.81
N GLY A 167 -8.57 -8.13 -6.32
CA GLY A 167 -8.63 -8.68 -4.97
C GLY A 167 -8.50 -7.60 -3.88
N VAL A 168 -7.61 -6.62 -4.08
CA VAL A 168 -7.47 -5.47 -3.16
C VAL A 168 -8.76 -4.67 -3.10
N VAL A 169 -9.33 -4.32 -4.26
CA VAL A 169 -10.59 -3.57 -4.34
C VAL A 169 -11.72 -4.33 -3.63
N GLY A 170 -11.85 -5.63 -3.87
CA GLY A 170 -12.87 -6.45 -3.21
C GLY A 170 -12.71 -6.45 -1.69
N CYS A 171 -11.49 -6.68 -1.19
CA CYS A 171 -11.21 -6.69 0.25
C CYS A 171 -11.48 -5.32 0.89
N MET A 172 -10.99 -4.23 0.30
CA MET A 172 -11.16 -2.87 0.81
C MET A 172 -12.62 -2.42 0.78
N ALA A 173 -13.34 -2.68 -0.33
CA ALA A 173 -14.71 -2.23 -0.52
C ALA A 173 -15.77 -3.07 0.21
N ASP A 174 -15.46 -4.29 0.60
CA ASP A 174 -16.36 -5.19 1.33
C ASP A 174 -15.93 -5.39 2.79
N GLU A 175 -14.96 -6.24 3.03
CA GLU A 175 -14.63 -6.71 4.38
C GLU A 175 -14.11 -5.58 5.27
N LEU A 176 -13.14 -4.81 4.79
CA LEU A 176 -12.54 -3.75 5.58
C LEU A 176 -13.43 -2.52 5.73
N SER A 177 -14.23 -2.20 4.69
CA SER A 177 -15.17 -1.09 4.79
C SER A 177 -16.27 -1.32 5.82
N LYS A 178 -16.75 -2.56 5.99
CA LYS A 178 -17.70 -2.92 7.05
C LYS A 178 -17.09 -2.68 8.44
N GLY A 179 -15.83 -3.06 8.64
CA GLY A 179 -15.09 -2.74 9.86
C GLY A 179 -14.97 -1.24 10.08
N CYS A 180 -14.54 -0.51 9.05
CA CYS A 180 -14.39 0.95 9.12
C CYS A 180 -15.70 1.67 9.45
N ASN A 181 -16.84 1.21 8.94
CA ASN A 181 -18.15 1.77 9.24
C ASN A 181 -18.55 1.60 10.74
N ALA A 182 -18.02 0.59 11.43
CA ALA A 182 -18.25 0.40 12.87
C ALA A 182 -17.29 1.21 13.78
N LEU A 183 -16.38 2.00 13.19
CA LEU A 183 -15.32 2.71 13.93
C LEU A 183 -15.89 3.70 14.97
N ASN A 184 -16.89 4.50 14.57
CA ASN A 184 -17.49 5.48 15.49
C ASN A 184 -18.10 4.85 16.75
N GLU A 185 -18.75 3.71 16.62
CA GLU A 185 -19.35 2.98 17.74
C GLU A 185 -18.27 2.33 18.61
N THR A 186 -17.24 1.77 17.97
CA THR A 186 -16.09 1.16 18.65
C THR A 186 -15.32 2.18 19.49
N LEU A 187 -15.07 3.37 18.96
CA LEU A 187 -14.34 4.42 19.67
C LEU A 187 -15.15 5.08 20.79
N LYS A 188 -16.48 5.03 20.75
CA LYS A 188 -17.36 5.53 21.82
C LYS A 188 -17.64 4.51 22.92
N ASP A 189 -17.38 3.26 22.68
CA ASP A 189 -17.63 2.18 23.64
C ASP A 189 -16.51 2.16 24.71
N PRO A 190 -16.85 2.35 26.01
CA PRO A 190 -15.86 2.37 27.08
C PRO A 190 -15.03 1.09 27.21
N GLU A 191 -15.56 -0.06 26.77
CA GLU A 191 -14.85 -1.35 26.82
C GLU A 191 -13.78 -1.48 25.73
N THR A 192 -13.98 -0.81 24.59
CA THR A 192 -13.09 -0.94 23.43
C THR A 192 -12.23 0.29 23.16
N THR A 193 -12.64 1.49 23.59
CA THR A 193 -11.95 2.76 23.27
C THR A 193 -10.49 2.81 23.74
N SER A 194 -10.17 2.16 24.86
CA SER A 194 -8.78 2.08 25.39
C SER A 194 -8.07 0.76 25.07
N SER A 195 -8.76 -0.18 24.44
CA SER A 195 -8.18 -1.46 24.05
C SER A 195 -7.24 -1.27 22.86
N MET A 196 -6.09 -1.94 22.90
CA MET A 196 -5.14 -2.05 21.80
C MET A 196 -5.05 -3.48 21.27
N LEU A 197 -6.01 -4.34 21.64
CA LEU A 197 -6.05 -5.74 21.21
C LEU A 197 -7.00 -5.91 20.03
N PRO A 198 -6.70 -6.81 19.08
CA PRO A 198 -7.55 -7.09 17.91
C PRO A 198 -8.99 -7.47 18.25
N ILE A 199 -9.22 -8.05 19.41
CA ILE A 199 -10.57 -8.38 19.91
C ILE A 199 -11.44 -7.14 20.16
N GLY A 200 -10.83 -5.98 20.40
CA GLY A 200 -11.50 -4.68 20.56
C GLY A 200 -11.64 -3.88 19.27
N SER A 201 -11.28 -4.46 18.12
CA SER A 201 -11.30 -3.75 16.83
C SER A 201 -12.71 -3.52 16.31
N ALA A 202 -12.86 -2.51 15.46
CA ALA A 202 -14.09 -2.24 14.74
C ALA A 202 -14.45 -3.40 13.76
N PHE A 203 -13.45 -4.08 13.20
CA PHE A 203 -13.64 -5.27 12.40
C PHE A 203 -14.31 -6.39 13.21
N LYS A 204 -13.81 -6.67 14.43
CA LYS A 204 -14.43 -7.65 15.32
C LYS A 204 -15.89 -7.29 15.65
N ARG A 205 -16.18 -6.01 15.87
CA ARG A 205 -17.55 -5.52 16.10
C ARG A 205 -18.45 -5.80 14.89
N ALA A 206 -17.96 -5.54 13.67
CA ALA A 206 -18.74 -5.69 12.44
C ALA A 206 -18.95 -7.16 12.02
N HIS A 207 -17.92 -8.00 12.20
CA HIS A 207 -17.89 -9.37 11.67
C HIS A 207 -18.08 -10.46 12.70
N GLY A 208 -18.03 -10.14 14.00
CA GLY A 208 -18.12 -11.13 15.07
C GLY A 208 -16.85 -11.93 15.33
N CYS A 209 -15.80 -11.78 14.53
CA CYS A 209 -14.49 -12.42 14.64
C CYS A 209 -13.38 -11.43 14.33
N THR A 210 -12.16 -11.68 14.80
CA THR A 210 -10.99 -10.85 14.45
C THR A 210 -10.63 -11.08 12.98
N ILE A 211 -9.86 -10.14 12.38
CA ILE A 211 -9.39 -10.31 11.01
C ILE A 211 -8.51 -11.56 10.87
N PHE A 212 -7.72 -11.91 11.88
CA PHE A 212 -6.86 -13.10 11.88
C PHE A 212 -7.65 -14.42 11.86
N GLU A 213 -8.86 -14.41 12.45
CA GLU A 213 -9.82 -15.54 12.38
C GLU A 213 -10.59 -15.56 11.05
N PHE A 214 -10.74 -14.37 10.42
CA PHE A 214 -11.54 -14.19 9.20
C PHE A 214 -10.78 -14.56 7.93
N TYR A 215 -9.45 -14.61 7.94
CA TYR A 215 -8.60 -14.80 6.75
C TYR A 215 -9.12 -15.85 5.78
N GLY A 216 -9.52 -15.41 4.59
CA GLY A 216 -9.99 -16.23 3.48
C GLY A 216 -9.16 -16.00 2.21
N LEU A 217 -9.55 -16.67 1.12
CA LEU A 217 -8.85 -16.61 -0.17
C LEU A 217 -8.72 -15.17 -0.70
N ARG A 218 -9.78 -14.36 -0.59
CA ARG A 218 -9.80 -12.96 -1.06
C ARG A 218 -8.73 -12.11 -0.36
N PHE A 219 -8.52 -12.31 0.94
CA PHE A 219 -7.48 -11.57 1.65
C PHE A 219 -6.07 -11.91 1.14
N ASN A 220 -5.79 -13.19 0.86
CA ASN A 220 -4.51 -13.59 0.29
C ASN A 220 -4.26 -12.93 -1.07
N ASP A 221 -5.28 -12.90 -1.95
CA ASP A 221 -5.19 -12.24 -3.25
C ASP A 221 -4.99 -10.73 -3.09
N ALA A 222 -5.68 -10.12 -2.13
CA ALA A 222 -5.49 -8.71 -1.79
C ALA A 222 -4.05 -8.42 -1.33
N MET A 223 -3.45 -9.27 -0.50
CA MET A 223 -2.05 -9.10 -0.06
C MET A 223 -1.04 -9.25 -1.21
N VAL A 224 -1.30 -10.16 -2.16
CA VAL A 224 -0.51 -10.26 -3.40
C VAL A 224 -0.63 -8.97 -4.23
N GLY A 225 -1.84 -8.46 -4.40
CA GLY A 225 -2.11 -7.21 -5.12
C GLY A 225 -1.44 -6.00 -4.46
N TRP A 226 -1.59 -5.88 -3.16
CA TRP A 226 -0.94 -4.84 -2.36
C TRP A 226 0.59 -4.90 -2.50
N GLY A 227 1.18 -6.09 -2.32
CA GLY A 227 2.62 -6.30 -2.48
C GLY A 227 3.11 -5.96 -3.89
N THR A 228 2.32 -6.26 -4.92
CA THR A 228 2.64 -5.92 -6.31
C THR A 228 2.74 -4.40 -6.51
N MET A 229 1.84 -3.62 -5.92
CA MET A 229 1.80 -2.16 -6.08
C MET A 229 2.75 -1.41 -5.16
N THR A 230 3.11 -1.97 -4.01
CA THR A 230 3.89 -1.25 -3.00
C THR A 230 5.36 -1.65 -2.93
N SER A 231 5.73 -2.82 -3.47
CA SER A 231 7.08 -3.33 -3.24
C SER A 231 7.70 -4.18 -4.33
N LYS A 232 6.93 -4.62 -5.34
CA LYS A 232 7.49 -5.48 -6.38
C LYS A 232 8.68 -4.82 -7.08
N GLY A 233 9.83 -5.50 -7.09
CA GLY A 233 11.06 -5.01 -7.69
C GLY A 233 11.71 -3.80 -7.02
N ILE A 234 11.15 -3.30 -5.91
CA ILE A 234 11.65 -2.11 -5.21
C ILE A 234 12.72 -2.49 -4.19
N LEU A 235 12.46 -3.49 -3.35
CA LEU A 235 13.35 -3.88 -2.26
C LEU A 235 14.78 -4.18 -2.72
N PRO A 236 15.03 -4.84 -3.87
CA PRO A 236 16.38 -5.01 -4.41
C PRO A 236 17.12 -3.70 -4.72
N LYS A 237 16.40 -2.60 -4.91
CA LYS A 237 16.95 -1.27 -5.24
C LYS A 237 17.08 -0.36 -4.04
N MET A 238 16.34 -0.63 -2.95
CA MET A 238 16.30 0.23 -1.76
C MET A 238 17.52 0.11 -0.86
N TYR A 239 18.19 -1.03 -0.87
CA TYR A 239 19.32 -1.31 0.02
C TYR A 239 20.53 -1.78 -0.76
N SER A 240 21.74 -1.59 -0.20
CA SER A 240 22.99 -1.96 -0.86
C SER A 240 23.28 -3.47 -0.76
N TRP A 241 22.33 -4.30 -1.17
CA TRP A 241 22.43 -5.77 -1.12
C TRP A 241 23.67 -6.31 -1.82
N GLY A 242 24.07 -5.69 -2.95
CA GLY A 242 25.26 -6.08 -3.71
C GLY A 242 26.58 -5.83 -3.00
N ALA A 243 26.59 -4.98 -1.98
CA ALA A 243 27.76 -4.73 -1.15
C ALA A 243 27.92 -5.76 -0.02
N LEU A 244 26.91 -6.60 0.21
CA LEU A 244 26.98 -7.66 1.21
C LEU A 244 27.87 -8.79 0.69
N PRO A 245 28.78 -9.33 1.52
CA PRO A 245 29.59 -10.50 1.20
C PRO A 245 28.76 -11.71 0.77
N ALA A 246 29.36 -12.62 0.01
CA ALA A 246 28.73 -13.87 -0.36
C ALA A 246 28.40 -14.71 0.88
N ASP A 247 27.34 -15.52 0.76
CA ASP A 247 26.82 -16.40 1.80
C ASP A 247 26.26 -15.71 3.05
N MET A 248 26.13 -14.37 3.05
CA MET A 248 25.40 -13.67 4.11
C MET A 248 23.93 -14.11 4.13
N THR A 249 23.42 -14.30 5.33
CA THR A 249 22.07 -14.79 5.58
C THR A 249 21.11 -13.65 5.89
N VAL A 250 20.04 -13.56 5.10
CA VAL A 250 18.90 -12.67 5.35
C VAL A 250 17.78 -13.49 5.98
N CYS A 251 17.35 -13.12 7.17
CA CYS A 251 16.24 -13.74 7.91
C CYS A 251 15.01 -12.84 7.76
N ASP A 252 14.00 -13.32 7.06
CA ASP A 252 12.71 -12.65 6.85
C ASP A 252 11.74 -13.09 7.95
N VAL A 253 11.53 -12.23 8.94
CA VAL A 253 10.74 -12.51 10.16
C VAL A 253 9.30 -12.08 9.93
N GLY A 254 8.36 -13.01 9.94
CA GLY A 254 6.97 -12.76 9.49
C GLY A 254 6.88 -12.60 7.97
N GLY A 255 7.75 -13.34 7.25
CA GLY A 255 7.94 -13.15 5.81
C GLY A 255 6.83 -13.75 4.94
N ASN A 256 5.79 -14.34 5.53
CA ASN A 256 4.74 -15.06 4.83
C ASN A 256 5.36 -16.10 3.87
N ASN A 257 5.13 -15.96 2.56
CA ASN A 257 5.70 -16.84 1.53
C ASN A 257 7.06 -16.35 0.98
N GLY A 258 7.62 -15.28 1.52
CA GLY A 258 8.88 -14.69 1.10
C GLY A 258 8.82 -13.89 -0.21
N HIS A 259 7.63 -13.49 -0.69
CA HIS A 259 7.48 -12.84 -2.00
C HIS A 259 8.36 -11.58 -2.16
N ALA A 260 8.62 -10.83 -1.08
CA ALA A 260 9.46 -9.63 -1.12
C ALA A 260 10.95 -9.95 -1.14
N THR A 261 11.39 -10.86 -0.26
CA THR A 261 12.81 -11.18 -0.08
C THR A 261 13.35 -12.15 -1.14
N VAL A 262 12.49 -12.98 -1.75
CA VAL A 262 12.85 -13.78 -2.92
C VAL A 262 13.26 -12.89 -4.10
N GLU A 263 12.68 -11.71 -4.28
CA GLU A 263 13.12 -10.75 -5.31
C GLU A 263 14.56 -10.25 -5.04
N VAL A 264 14.94 -10.07 -3.78
CA VAL A 264 16.33 -9.75 -3.40
C VAL A 264 17.26 -10.90 -3.78
N LEU A 265 16.88 -12.14 -3.47
CA LEU A 265 17.70 -13.30 -3.80
C LEU A 265 17.84 -13.53 -5.32
N LYS A 266 16.79 -13.23 -6.10
CA LYS A 266 16.87 -13.26 -7.58
C LYS A 266 17.89 -12.26 -8.12
N ALA A 267 17.93 -11.05 -7.55
CA ALA A 267 18.86 -10.00 -7.96
C ALA A 267 20.28 -10.23 -7.41
N PHE A 268 20.40 -10.86 -6.23
CA PHE A 268 21.66 -11.08 -5.51
C PHE A 268 21.80 -12.55 -5.07
N PRO A 269 22.04 -13.46 -6.03
CA PRO A 269 22.02 -14.91 -5.78
C PRO A 269 23.17 -15.41 -4.88
N GLN A 270 24.13 -14.56 -4.54
CA GLN A 270 25.19 -14.85 -3.57
C GLN A 270 24.69 -14.87 -2.12
N LEU A 271 23.51 -14.33 -1.81
CA LEU A 271 22.94 -14.32 -0.46
C LEU A 271 22.23 -15.63 -0.14
N LYS A 272 21.95 -15.86 1.12
CA LYS A 272 21.07 -16.93 1.64
C LYS A 272 19.84 -16.31 2.28
N LEU A 273 18.69 -16.96 2.15
CA LEU A 273 17.41 -16.47 2.65
C LEU A 273 16.79 -17.50 3.58
N ILE A 274 16.40 -17.06 4.77
CA ILE A 274 15.58 -17.84 5.70
C ILE A 274 14.26 -17.11 5.86
N ILE A 275 13.16 -17.74 5.51
CA ILE A 275 11.80 -17.20 5.64
C ILE A 275 11.17 -17.84 6.86
N GLN A 276 10.71 -17.01 7.79
CA GLN A 276 10.11 -17.45 9.04
C GLN A 276 8.70 -16.90 9.19
N ASP A 277 7.76 -17.79 9.46
CA ASP A 277 6.37 -17.48 9.75
C ASP A 277 5.72 -18.63 10.50
N LEU A 278 4.44 -18.50 10.88
CA LEU A 278 3.70 -19.56 11.56
C LEU A 278 3.75 -20.88 10.77
N PRO A 279 3.75 -22.05 11.46
CA PRO A 279 3.91 -23.35 10.82
C PRO A 279 3.01 -23.58 9.61
N LYS A 280 1.71 -23.23 9.73
CA LYS A 280 0.73 -23.37 8.63
C LYS A 280 1.07 -22.53 7.40
N VAL A 281 1.68 -21.36 7.61
CA VAL A 281 2.08 -20.43 6.54
C VAL A 281 3.31 -20.98 5.82
N VAL A 282 4.28 -21.45 6.57
CA VAL A 282 5.54 -22.04 6.08
C VAL A 282 5.29 -23.33 5.29
N GLU A 283 4.41 -24.22 5.78
CA GLU A 283 4.03 -25.46 5.10
C GLU A 283 3.39 -25.21 3.72
N ALA A 284 2.57 -24.16 3.60
CA ALA A 284 1.93 -23.76 2.35
C ALA A 284 2.89 -22.99 1.39
N GLY A 285 4.04 -22.53 1.90
CA GLY A 285 4.95 -21.63 1.19
C GLY A 285 5.56 -22.18 -0.12
N PRO A 286 6.11 -23.41 -0.15
CA PRO A 286 6.82 -23.95 -1.30
C PRO A 286 5.94 -24.31 -2.50
N GLU A 287 4.69 -24.75 -2.26
CA GLU A 287 3.83 -25.33 -3.30
C GLU A 287 3.03 -24.30 -4.10
N VAL A 288 2.64 -23.21 -3.46
CA VAL A 288 1.60 -22.33 -3.99
C VAL A 288 2.12 -21.30 -5.01
N ARG A 289 3.44 -21.02 -5.10
CA ARG A 289 3.87 -19.74 -5.67
C ARG A 289 5.15 -19.74 -6.50
N CYS A 290 5.74 -20.87 -6.74
CA CYS A 290 6.98 -20.95 -7.48
C CYS A 290 6.82 -21.61 -8.86
N GLY A 291 5.81 -21.21 -9.59
CA GLY A 291 5.60 -21.62 -10.99
C GLY A 291 6.65 -21.12 -11.99
N SER A 292 7.81 -20.63 -11.55
CA SER A 292 8.87 -20.23 -12.45
C SER A 292 10.13 -21.09 -12.26
N THR A 293 10.73 -21.48 -13.38
CA THR A 293 11.97 -22.23 -13.52
C THR A 293 13.16 -21.62 -12.74
N VAL A 294 13.12 -20.32 -12.46
CA VAL A 294 14.17 -19.56 -11.74
C VAL A 294 14.32 -19.99 -10.29
N ILE A 295 13.23 -20.41 -9.64
CA ILE A 295 13.26 -20.79 -8.21
C ILE A 295 13.89 -22.16 -8.01
N THR A 296 13.87 -23.03 -9.00
CA THR A 296 14.54 -24.34 -8.90
C THR A 296 16.06 -24.18 -8.74
N ALA A 297 16.68 -23.18 -9.36
CA ALA A 297 18.10 -22.87 -9.19
C ALA A 297 18.44 -22.24 -7.84
N LEU A 298 17.48 -21.56 -7.20
CA LEU A 298 17.66 -20.88 -5.92
C LEU A 298 17.20 -21.70 -4.70
N LYS A 299 16.58 -22.87 -4.91
CA LYS A 299 16.04 -23.73 -3.82
C LYS A 299 17.07 -24.06 -2.74
N GLN A 300 18.34 -24.18 -3.08
CA GLN A 300 19.41 -24.49 -2.10
C GLN A 300 19.82 -23.27 -1.24
N ARG A 301 19.30 -22.08 -1.58
CA ARG A 301 19.62 -20.83 -0.87
C ARG A 301 18.43 -20.24 -0.12
N VAL A 302 17.29 -20.92 -0.13
CA VAL A 302 16.08 -20.53 0.60
C VAL A 302 15.72 -21.63 1.58
N GLU A 303 15.56 -21.28 2.81
CA GLU A 303 15.09 -22.15 3.88
C GLU A 303 13.79 -21.57 4.47
N TYR A 304 12.81 -22.42 4.73
CA TYR A 304 11.56 -22.06 5.39
C TYR A 304 11.57 -22.66 6.80
N VAL A 305 11.49 -21.82 7.83
CA VAL A 305 11.60 -22.22 9.24
C VAL A 305 10.39 -21.72 10.01
N PRO A 306 9.59 -22.59 10.63
CA PRO A 306 8.47 -22.16 11.46
C PRO A 306 8.92 -21.23 12.59
N LEU A 307 8.11 -20.21 12.89
CA LEU A 307 8.35 -19.27 13.97
C LEU A 307 7.04 -18.69 14.48
N ASP A 308 6.78 -18.81 15.78
CA ASP A 308 5.93 -17.89 16.52
C ASP A 308 6.82 -16.82 17.18
N PHE A 309 6.92 -15.67 16.56
CA PHE A 309 7.82 -14.60 17.02
C PHE A 309 7.46 -14.01 18.39
N PHE A 310 6.31 -14.35 18.99
CA PHE A 310 5.98 -13.97 20.36
C PHE A 310 6.58 -14.93 21.40
N GLY A 311 6.62 -16.21 21.11
CA GLY A 311 7.10 -17.24 22.01
C GLY A 311 8.51 -17.76 21.72
N GLU A 312 9.01 -17.54 20.50
CA GLU A 312 10.24 -18.14 20.01
C GLU A 312 11.23 -17.07 19.53
N LEU A 313 12.49 -17.44 19.41
CA LEU A 313 13.52 -16.58 18.84
C LEU A 313 13.64 -16.87 17.33
N PRO A 314 13.84 -15.84 16.49
CA PRO A 314 14.26 -16.05 15.12
C PRO A 314 15.56 -16.87 15.03
N VAL A 315 15.86 -17.39 13.84
CA VAL A 315 17.14 -18.09 13.61
C VAL A 315 18.30 -17.18 14.02
N LYS A 316 19.21 -17.74 14.85
CA LYS A 316 20.26 -16.94 15.48
C LYS A 316 21.41 -16.61 14.54
N ALA A 317 22.07 -15.48 14.84
CA ALA A 317 23.30 -15.03 14.21
C ALA A 317 23.21 -14.80 12.68
N CYS A 318 22.02 -14.52 12.16
CA CYS A 318 21.86 -14.05 10.79
C CYS A 318 22.51 -12.68 10.61
N ASP A 319 22.91 -12.36 9.38
CA ASP A 319 23.58 -11.11 9.05
C ASP A 319 22.59 -9.95 8.94
N VAL A 320 21.40 -10.23 8.39
CA VAL A 320 20.31 -9.29 8.25
C VAL A 320 19.02 -9.92 8.79
N TYR A 321 18.30 -9.19 9.63
CA TYR A 321 16.92 -9.49 10.01
C TYR A 321 16.01 -8.48 9.35
N TYR A 322 15.06 -8.96 8.59
CA TYR A 322 14.12 -8.14 7.83
C TYR A 322 12.71 -8.37 8.33
N LEU A 323 12.01 -7.29 8.65
CA LEU A 323 10.61 -7.28 9.08
C LEU A 323 9.85 -6.35 8.14
N ARG A 324 8.82 -6.85 7.49
CA ARG A 324 8.02 -6.04 6.55
C ARG A 324 6.53 -6.22 6.81
N HIS A 325 5.84 -5.11 7.07
CA HIS A 325 4.41 -5.12 7.39
C HIS A 325 4.10 -6.13 8.52
N VAL A 326 4.93 -6.09 9.56
CA VAL A 326 4.80 -6.91 10.77
C VAL A 326 4.43 -6.05 11.97
N LEU A 327 5.20 -4.97 12.19
CA LEU A 327 5.02 -4.17 13.41
C LEU A 327 3.76 -3.33 13.38
N HIS A 328 3.24 -3.01 12.21
CA HIS A 328 2.00 -2.26 12.08
C HIS A 328 0.74 -3.05 12.50
N ASP A 329 0.81 -4.37 12.55
CA ASP A 329 -0.30 -5.23 13.01
C ASP A 329 -0.44 -5.26 14.54
N TRP A 330 0.56 -4.77 15.27
CA TRP A 330 0.68 -5.00 16.70
C TRP A 330 0.81 -3.70 17.50
N ALA A 331 0.25 -3.71 18.72
CA ALA A 331 0.43 -2.64 19.69
C ALA A 331 1.90 -2.54 20.14
N ALA A 332 2.24 -1.44 20.85
CA ALA A 332 3.62 -1.15 21.21
C ALA A 332 4.29 -2.26 22.06
N ASP A 333 3.53 -2.83 23.01
CA ASP A 333 4.05 -3.89 23.89
C ASP A 333 4.34 -5.19 23.13
N GLU A 334 3.48 -5.55 22.18
CA GLU A 334 3.66 -6.69 21.28
C GLU A 334 4.85 -6.46 20.34
N CYS A 335 4.95 -5.27 19.75
CA CYS A 335 6.11 -4.90 18.93
C CYS A 335 7.42 -5.02 19.74
N LYS A 336 7.40 -4.57 21.00
CA LYS A 336 8.55 -4.71 21.88
C LYS A 336 8.94 -6.17 22.10
N LYS A 337 7.98 -7.07 22.32
CA LYS A 337 8.25 -8.51 22.47
C LYS A 337 8.92 -9.09 21.21
N ILE A 338 8.39 -8.75 20.01
CA ILE A 338 8.97 -9.17 18.73
C ILE A 338 10.42 -8.70 18.63
N LEU A 339 10.67 -7.40 18.84
CA LEU A 339 12.01 -6.81 18.72
C LEU A 339 12.96 -7.33 19.81
N ASP A 340 12.50 -7.56 21.04
CA ASP A 340 13.31 -8.17 22.10
C ASP A 340 13.73 -9.61 21.74
N ASN A 341 12.89 -10.38 21.08
CA ASN A 341 13.22 -11.71 20.60
C ASN A 341 14.23 -11.64 19.42
N VAL A 342 14.05 -10.69 18.49
CA VAL A 342 15.06 -10.41 17.47
C VAL A 342 16.39 -10.02 18.12
N ARG A 343 16.38 -9.16 19.17
CA ARG A 343 17.59 -8.69 19.89
C ARG A 343 18.37 -9.85 20.50
N LYS A 344 17.68 -10.87 21.01
CA LYS A 344 18.33 -12.09 21.57
C LYS A 344 18.93 -13.00 20.49
N ALA A 345 18.49 -12.86 19.24
CA ALA A 345 18.95 -13.69 18.13
C ALA A 345 20.12 -13.07 17.35
N VAL A 346 20.26 -11.74 17.34
CA VAL A 346 21.27 -11.03 16.55
C VAL A 346 22.69 -11.21 17.11
N LYS A 347 23.68 -11.16 16.23
CA LYS A 347 25.10 -10.96 16.54
C LYS A 347 25.47 -9.46 16.47
N PRO A 348 26.59 -9.02 17.05
CA PRO A 348 26.95 -7.57 17.07
C PRO A 348 27.04 -6.92 15.68
N SER A 349 27.35 -7.71 14.65
CA SER A 349 27.47 -7.21 13.27
C SER A 349 26.17 -7.30 12.47
N SER A 350 25.08 -7.81 13.06
CA SER A 350 23.77 -7.92 12.37
C SER A 350 23.19 -6.56 12.03
N ARG A 351 22.39 -6.53 10.97
CA ARG A 351 21.55 -5.39 10.58
C ARG A 351 20.10 -5.77 10.76
N ILE A 352 19.30 -4.84 11.23
CA ILE A 352 17.85 -5.00 11.34
C ILE A 352 17.22 -4.01 10.35
N LEU A 353 16.44 -4.52 9.43
CA LEU A 353 15.76 -3.76 8.40
C LEU A 353 14.25 -3.83 8.64
N ILE A 354 13.65 -2.73 9.07
CA ILE A 354 12.22 -2.59 9.27
C ILE A 354 11.65 -1.85 8.06
N HIS A 355 10.72 -2.49 7.33
CA HIS A 355 10.15 -2.00 6.09
C HIS A 355 8.65 -1.78 6.24
N GLU A 356 8.26 -0.55 6.56
CA GLU A 356 6.90 -0.18 6.96
C GLU A 356 6.46 1.14 6.30
N ILE A 357 5.16 1.42 6.37
CA ILE A 357 4.66 2.78 6.12
C ILE A 357 5.15 3.66 7.26
N VAL A 358 5.73 4.81 6.92
CA VAL A 358 6.20 5.79 7.90
C VAL A 358 5.42 7.09 7.74
N LEU A 359 4.65 7.46 8.77
CA LEU A 359 3.81 8.65 8.75
C LEU A 359 4.65 9.92 9.00
N GLN A 360 4.22 11.02 8.40
CA GLN A 360 4.73 12.37 8.67
C GLN A 360 3.67 13.22 9.35
N HIS A 361 4.09 14.11 10.24
CA HIS A 361 3.19 15.12 10.80
C HIS A 361 2.78 16.17 9.74
N ILE A 362 1.60 16.75 9.93
CA ILE A 362 1.05 17.80 9.04
C ILE A 362 1.65 19.18 9.36
N SER A 363 2.30 19.33 10.52
CA SER A 363 2.96 20.57 10.92
C SER A 363 4.35 20.70 10.30
N ARG A 364 4.68 21.88 9.73
CA ARG A 364 6.04 22.19 9.25
C ARG A 364 7.05 22.38 10.36
N GLU A 365 6.59 22.67 11.57
CA GLU A 365 7.44 22.85 12.75
C GLU A 365 7.88 21.53 13.36
N SER A 366 7.20 20.43 13.04
CA SER A 366 7.58 19.09 13.46
C SER A 366 8.61 18.51 12.48
N GLY A 367 9.59 17.83 13.00
CA GLY A 367 10.56 17.11 12.17
C GLY A 367 11.76 16.68 12.99
N VAL A 368 12.22 15.48 12.75
CA VAL A 368 13.47 14.93 13.26
C VAL A 368 14.46 14.93 12.10
N GLU A 369 15.71 15.16 12.39
CA GLU A 369 16.78 15.05 11.38
C GLU A 369 16.76 13.66 10.75
N GLY A 370 16.73 13.59 9.41
CA GLY A 370 16.63 12.33 8.66
C GLY A 370 15.20 11.87 8.32
N GLU A 371 14.15 12.66 8.61
CA GLU A 371 12.80 12.42 8.12
C GLU A 371 12.68 12.60 6.60
N PHE A 372 11.54 12.14 6.06
CA PHE A 372 11.19 12.35 4.66
C PHE A 372 11.26 13.82 4.22
N GLU A 373 11.52 14.01 2.94
CA GLU A 373 11.42 15.32 2.30
C GLU A 373 10.02 15.92 2.53
N LYS A 374 9.96 17.17 2.95
CA LYS A 374 8.70 17.93 3.04
C LYS A 374 8.27 18.41 1.66
N ALA A 375 6.97 18.38 1.42
CA ALA A 375 6.40 18.94 0.19
C ALA A 375 6.71 20.43 0.05
N PRO A 376 6.86 20.93 -1.20
CA PRO A 376 7.05 22.37 -1.45
C PRO A 376 5.83 23.16 -1.01
N GLU A 377 6.04 24.41 -0.58
CA GLU A 377 4.93 25.33 -0.34
C GLU A 377 4.20 25.65 -1.66
N PRO A 378 2.87 25.84 -1.61
CA PRO A 378 2.02 25.96 -0.41
C PRO A 378 1.37 24.64 0.05
N LEU A 379 1.86 23.50 -0.38
CA LEU A 379 1.30 22.19 0.00
C LEU A 379 1.47 21.89 1.49
N LEU A 380 0.62 21.03 2.02
CA LEU A 380 0.87 20.40 3.33
C LEU A 380 2.22 19.68 3.32
N PRO A 381 3.03 19.74 4.40
CA PRO A 381 4.38 19.20 4.42
C PRO A 381 4.47 17.70 4.13
N ASN A 382 3.40 16.96 4.43
CA ASN A 382 3.27 15.53 4.16
C ASN A 382 2.67 15.20 2.77
N PHE A 383 2.65 16.16 1.84
CA PHE A 383 2.01 16.05 0.51
C PHE A 383 0.47 15.89 0.53
N GLY A 384 -0.20 15.98 1.68
CA GLY A 384 -1.67 15.91 1.74
C GLY A 384 -2.26 14.71 0.98
N VAL A 385 -3.15 14.98 -0.01
CA VAL A 385 -3.79 13.92 -0.82
C VAL A 385 -2.78 13.08 -1.60
N GLY A 386 -1.62 13.62 -1.97
CA GLY A 386 -0.56 12.86 -2.65
C GLY A 386 0.06 11.73 -1.80
N ARG A 387 -0.23 11.69 -0.49
CA ARG A 387 0.15 10.59 0.43
C ARG A 387 -1.02 10.08 1.27
N VAL A 388 -2.25 10.36 0.85
CA VAL A 388 -3.45 9.99 1.63
C VAL A 388 -3.55 8.49 1.87
N GLN A 389 -2.98 7.66 0.99
CA GLN A 389 -2.99 6.21 1.13
C GLN A 389 -2.34 5.74 2.43
N ALA A 390 -1.22 6.35 2.86
CA ALA A 390 -0.57 6.04 4.13
C ALA A 390 -1.48 6.30 5.34
N TYR A 391 -2.21 7.41 5.32
CA TYR A 391 -3.14 7.78 6.41
C TYR A 391 -4.42 6.96 6.39
N ASN A 392 -4.93 6.61 5.19
CA ASN A 392 -6.04 5.66 5.08
C ASN A 392 -5.64 4.28 5.60
N GLN A 393 -4.40 3.85 5.33
CA GLN A 393 -3.88 2.60 5.87
C GLN A 393 -3.76 2.63 7.39
N ASP A 394 -3.37 3.73 8.00
CA ASP A 394 -3.37 3.90 9.46
C ASP A 394 -4.77 3.72 10.06
N ILE A 395 -5.78 4.35 9.48
CA ILE A 395 -7.18 4.13 9.88
C ILE A 395 -7.62 2.68 9.63
N ASN A 396 -7.17 2.07 8.55
CA ASN A 396 -7.43 0.66 8.26
C ASN A 396 -6.81 -0.25 9.34
N MET A 397 -5.56 -0.01 9.76
CA MET A 397 -4.92 -0.76 10.85
C MET A 397 -5.69 -0.58 12.17
N MET A 398 -6.11 0.64 12.50
CA MET A 398 -6.94 0.88 13.68
C MET A 398 -8.27 0.12 13.61
N SER A 399 -8.96 0.15 12.46
CA SER A 399 -10.28 -0.48 12.33
C SER A 399 -10.20 -2.00 12.26
N SER A 400 -9.17 -2.58 11.67
CA SER A 400 -9.06 -4.01 11.40
C SER A 400 -8.36 -4.80 12.51
N VAL A 401 -7.22 -4.31 12.98
CA VAL A 401 -6.38 -5.00 13.98
C VAL A 401 -6.23 -4.23 15.30
N ASN A 402 -6.83 -3.04 15.39
CA ASN A 402 -6.70 -2.15 16.55
C ASN A 402 -5.26 -1.71 16.82
N SER A 403 -4.47 -1.55 15.75
CA SER A 403 -3.09 -1.12 15.77
C SER A 403 -2.91 0.16 14.94
N GLN A 404 -1.70 0.47 14.45
CA GLN A 404 -1.39 1.76 13.82
C GLN A 404 -0.20 1.69 12.87
N GLU A 405 -0.18 2.57 11.88
CA GLU A 405 1.05 3.01 11.25
C GLU A 405 1.78 4.01 12.17
N ARG A 406 3.10 4.14 12.02
CA ARG A 406 3.93 4.89 12.96
C ARG A 406 4.77 5.95 12.27
N THR A 407 5.12 6.99 13.04
CA THR A 407 6.11 7.99 12.61
C THR A 407 7.53 7.47 12.83
N LEU A 408 8.51 8.07 12.15
CA LEU A 408 9.92 7.73 12.33
C LEU A 408 10.39 7.84 13.80
N PRO A 409 10.04 8.90 14.56
CA PRO A 409 10.39 8.97 15.98
C PRO A 409 9.84 7.81 16.82
N GLN A 410 8.63 7.33 16.50
CA GLN A 410 8.04 6.18 17.19
C GLN A 410 8.82 4.88 16.89
N PHE A 411 9.23 4.65 15.64
CA PHE A 411 10.09 3.52 15.29
C PHE A 411 11.46 3.60 15.95
N ILE A 412 12.09 4.78 15.96
CA ILE A 412 13.37 4.99 16.64
C ILE A 412 13.25 4.70 18.14
N SER A 413 12.23 5.24 18.79
CA SER A 413 11.99 5.00 20.22
C SER A 413 11.80 3.50 20.52
N MET A 414 11.04 2.81 19.70
CA MET A 414 10.78 1.36 19.84
C MET A 414 12.08 0.56 19.66
N GLY A 415 12.91 0.91 18.65
CA GLY A 415 14.22 0.30 18.45
C GLY A 415 15.13 0.50 19.65
N VAL A 416 15.21 1.72 20.17
CA VAL A 416 16.03 2.08 21.34
C VAL A 416 15.61 1.31 22.59
N LEU A 417 14.30 1.19 22.84
CA LEU A 417 13.74 0.43 23.95
C LEU A 417 14.01 -1.08 23.87
N SER A 418 14.26 -1.58 22.67
CA SER A 418 14.61 -2.99 22.40
C SER A 418 16.11 -3.22 22.18
N GLY A 419 16.96 -2.22 22.46
CA GLY A 419 18.43 -2.35 22.39
C GLY A 419 19.03 -2.24 21.00
N PHE A 420 18.42 -1.43 20.13
CA PHE A 420 18.91 -1.10 18.79
C PHE A 420 19.15 0.40 18.62
N ASP A 421 20.14 0.76 17.83
CA ASP A 421 20.39 2.13 17.39
C ASP A 421 19.94 2.32 15.95
N PHE A 422 19.21 3.40 15.70
CA PHE A 422 18.81 3.81 14.36
C PHE A 422 20.02 4.29 13.56
N VAL A 423 20.13 3.84 12.31
CA VAL A 423 21.22 4.22 11.41
C VAL A 423 20.73 5.21 10.36
N LYS A 424 19.70 4.85 9.62
CA LYS A 424 19.15 5.68 8.52
C LYS A 424 17.77 5.23 8.07
N LEU A 425 17.08 6.15 7.42
CA LEU A 425 15.86 5.92 6.64
C LEU A 425 16.22 5.88 5.16
N LEU A 426 15.66 4.91 4.43
CA LEU A 426 15.76 4.79 2.98
C LEU A 426 14.34 4.90 2.42
N GLU A 427 14.08 5.96 1.68
CA GLU A 427 12.78 6.16 1.03
C GLU A 427 12.66 5.29 -0.22
N GLY A 428 11.48 4.69 -0.40
CA GLY A 428 11.10 3.99 -1.61
C GLY A 428 10.13 4.83 -2.47
N PRO A 429 9.83 4.39 -3.69
CA PRO A 429 8.66 4.91 -4.40
C PRO A 429 7.40 4.47 -3.64
N GLY A 430 6.48 5.40 -3.39
CA GLY A 430 5.28 5.15 -2.57
C GLY A 430 5.45 5.60 -1.12
N ASP A 431 4.70 4.99 -0.22
CA ASP A 431 4.59 5.41 1.18
C ASP A 431 5.37 4.53 2.16
N VAL A 432 5.97 3.43 1.68
CA VAL A 432 6.81 2.54 2.49
C VAL A 432 8.27 3.01 2.50
N ALA A 433 8.91 2.85 3.64
CA ALA A 433 10.33 3.17 3.82
C ALA A 433 11.04 2.03 4.55
N LEU A 434 12.34 1.91 4.29
CA LEU A 434 13.21 0.94 4.92
C LEU A 434 14.07 1.64 5.98
N MET A 435 13.92 1.25 7.22
CA MET A 435 14.68 1.76 8.36
C MET A 435 15.76 0.75 8.74
N GLU A 436 17.00 1.19 8.78
CA GLU A 436 18.14 0.38 9.20
C GLU A 436 18.47 0.66 10.67
N PHE A 437 18.62 -0.42 11.44
CA PHE A 437 19.06 -0.41 12.82
C PHE A 437 20.24 -1.37 13.04
N VAL A 438 21.00 -1.14 14.10
CA VAL A 438 22.10 -2.00 14.55
C VAL A 438 21.94 -2.35 16.03
N PRO A 439 22.42 -3.53 16.48
CA PRO A 439 22.45 -3.87 17.90
C PRO A 439 23.33 -2.89 18.70
N ARG A 440 22.83 -2.46 19.86
CA ARG A 440 23.66 -1.78 20.90
C ARG A 440 24.62 -2.72 21.54
#